data_d33f144d1b762f268f76a5ef97821528
#
_entry.id   d33f144d1b762f268f76a5ef97821528
#
_cell.length_a   1.000
_cell.length_b   1.000
_cell.length_c   1.000
_cell.angle_alpha   90.00
_cell.angle_beta   90.00
_cell.angle_gamma   90.00
#
_symmetry.space_group_name_H-M   'P 1'
#
loop_
_entity.id
_entity.type
_entity.pdbx_description
1 polymer ?
#
loop_
_entity_poly.entity_id
_entity_poly.type
_entity_poly.pdbx_seq_one_letter_code
_entity_poly.pdbx_strand_id
1 'polypeptide(L)'
;MVFQDPAAAFNPKMKVKEIVCEPLLNFGLIKKSEVDAKAAELLRMVELPEDFKDRYPHNMSGGQRQRLGIARALSLEPKIVVCDEATSALDVSVQEKICELLVRLQKEKGITYLFICHDLGLVDLMCHQIAVMYLGNIVEYIGYGRRISTEGMHPYTKALMKSVFKVDFKPGEKIEPLESEIPSPLDLPKGCPFQSRCGQCMEICRSVKPELKEVVPGHFVACHLVNGKF
;
A
#
# COMPACT_ATOMS: atom_id res chain seq x y z
N MET A 1 -9.10 0.28 8.59
CA MET A 1 -7.78 -0.18 8.10
C MET A 1 -7.92 -1.60 7.62
N VAL A 2 -7.29 -1.94 6.50
CA VAL A 2 -7.15 -3.31 5.98
C VAL A 2 -5.70 -3.72 6.20
N PHE A 3 -5.48 -4.86 6.86
CA PHE A 3 -4.16 -5.34 7.26
C PHE A 3 -3.58 -6.32 6.25
N GLN A 4 -2.27 -6.49 6.26
CA GLN A 4 -1.50 -7.42 5.44
C GLN A 4 -1.97 -8.89 5.64
N ASP A 5 -2.16 -9.30 6.88
CA ASP A 5 -2.74 -10.59 7.23
C ASP A 5 -4.11 -10.40 7.91
N PRO A 6 -5.21 -10.46 7.15
CA PRO A 6 -6.53 -10.34 7.73
C PRO A 6 -6.86 -11.48 8.68
N ALA A 7 -6.23 -12.66 8.55
CA ALA A 7 -6.49 -13.78 9.44
C ALA A 7 -6.00 -13.49 10.88
N ALA A 8 -4.86 -12.79 11.01
CA ALA A 8 -4.35 -12.36 12.31
C ALA A 8 -5.23 -11.27 12.95
N ALA A 9 -5.98 -10.51 12.13
CA ALA A 9 -6.86 -9.45 12.60
C ALA A 9 -8.26 -9.94 13.02
N PHE A 10 -8.59 -11.21 12.77
CA PHE A 10 -9.89 -11.78 13.11
C PHE A 10 -9.81 -12.68 14.34
N ASN A 11 -10.84 -12.62 15.19
CA ASN A 11 -11.01 -13.62 16.22
C ASN A 11 -11.47 -14.94 15.56
N PRO A 12 -10.65 -16.03 15.60
CA PRO A 12 -10.97 -17.27 14.90
C PRO A 12 -12.21 -18.01 15.45
N LYS A 13 -12.68 -17.63 16.63
CA LYS A 13 -13.88 -18.18 17.28
C LYS A 13 -15.18 -17.47 16.89
N MET A 14 -15.07 -16.31 16.17
CA MET A 14 -16.23 -15.57 15.70
C MET A 14 -16.63 -16.01 14.29
N LYS A 15 -17.94 -16.04 14.03
CA LYS A 15 -18.47 -16.22 12.68
C LYS A 15 -18.24 -14.97 11.83
N VAL A 16 -18.24 -15.13 10.51
CA VAL A 16 -18.07 -14.04 9.53
C VAL A 16 -19.02 -12.89 9.79
N LYS A 17 -20.32 -13.15 10.06
CA LYS A 17 -21.30 -12.11 10.38
C LYS A 17 -20.94 -11.29 11.62
N GLU A 18 -20.39 -11.92 12.63
CA GLU A 18 -19.97 -11.25 13.85
C GLU A 18 -18.76 -10.35 13.58
N ILE A 19 -17.80 -10.84 12.79
CA ILE A 19 -16.57 -10.12 12.42
C ILE A 19 -16.90 -8.84 11.60
N VAL A 20 -17.73 -8.94 10.57
CA VAL A 20 -18.03 -7.76 9.72
C VAL A 20 -18.91 -6.75 10.42
N CYS A 21 -19.79 -7.19 11.34
CA CYS A 21 -20.68 -6.33 12.08
C CYS A 21 -20.13 -5.85 13.43
N GLU A 22 -18.98 -6.39 13.87
CA GLU A 22 -18.35 -6.00 15.15
C GLU A 22 -18.18 -4.48 15.29
N PRO A 23 -17.64 -3.73 14.29
CA PRO A 23 -17.51 -2.28 14.41
C PRO A 23 -18.88 -1.59 14.58
N LEU A 24 -19.88 -2.02 13.83
CA LEU A 24 -21.23 -1.44 13.90
C LEU A 24 -21.90 -1.68 15.25
N LEU A 25 -21.73 -2.88 15.83
CA LEU A 25 -22.23 -3.22 17.16
C LEU A 25 -21.52 -2.41 18.26
N ASN A 26 -20.18 -2.28 18.16
CA ASN A 26 -19.37 -1.57 19.14
C ASN A 26 -19.71 -0.07 19.18
N PHE A 27 -20.05 0.53 18.04
CA PHE A 27 -20.51 1.92 17.95
C PHE A 27 -22.03 2.07 18.15
N GLY A 28 -22.77 0.98 18.43
CA GLY A 28 -24.22 1.03 18.66
C GLY A 28 -25.05 1.43 17.44
N LEU A 29 -24.51 1.25 16.22
CA LEU A 29 -25.16 1.64 14.97
C LEU A 29 -26.19 0.61 14.48
N ILE A 30 -26.09 -0.63 14.95
CA ILE A 30 -27.06 -1.70 14.67
C ILE A 30 -27.36 -2.49 15.94
N LYS A 31 -28.53 -3.14 15.96
CA LYS A 31 -28.93 -4.08 17.02
C LYS A 31 -28.50 -5.50 16.66
N LYS A 32 -28.41 -6.39 17.65
CA LYS A 32 -28.08 -7.82 17.41
C LYS A 32 -29.06 -8.51 16.44
N SER A 33 -30.31 -8.12 16.42
CA SER A 33 -31.32 -8.63 15.49
C SER A 33 -31.10 -8.25 14.01
N GLU A 34 -30.28 -7.22 13.76
CA GLU A 34 -30.01 -6.70 12.39
C GLU A 34 -28.72 -7.27 11.81
N VAL A 35 -27.91 -8.01 12.61
CA VAL A 35 -26.60 -8.55 12.22
C VAL A 35 -26.67 -9.42 10.96
N ASP A 36 -27.65 -10.34 10.89
CA ASP A 36 -27.75 -11.27 9.74
C ASP A 36 -28.02 -10.53 8.41
N ALA A 37 -28.91 -9.54 8.42
CA ALA A 37 -29.25 -8.75 7.25
C ALA A 37 -28.07 -7.84 6.82
N LYS A 38 -27.44 -7.16 7.81
CA LYS A 38 -26.31 -6.27 7.55
C LYS A 38 -25.07 -7.02 7.09
N ALA A 39 -24.81 -8.19 7.67
CA ALA A 39 -23.72 -9.05 7.21
C ALA A 39 -23.91 -9.49 5.75
N ALA A 40 -25.12 -9.90 5.35
CA ALA A 40 -25.42 -10.27 3.96
C ALA A 40 -25.17 -9.09 3.01
N GLU A 41 -25.58 -7.87 3.36
CA GLU A 41 -25.30 -6.65 2.60
C GLU A 41 -23.79 -6.41 2.44
N LEU A 42 -23.04 -6.47 3.53
CA LEU A 42 -21.58 -6.24 3.54
C LEU A 42 -20.82 -7.31 2.73
N LEU A 43 -21.25 -8.57 2.79
CA LEU A 43 -20.66 -9.64 2.01
C LEU A 43 -20.92 -9.46 0.50
N ARG A 44 -22.13 -9.10 0.09
CA ARG A 44 -22.44 -8.77 -1.31
C ARG A 44 -21.58 -7.64 -1.84
N MET A 45 -21.38 -6.59 -1.04
CA MET A 45 -20.55 -5.44 -1.42
C MET A 45 -19.13 -5.85 -1.83
N VAL A 46 -18.55 -6.89 -1.19
CA VAL A 46 -17.23 -7.41 -1.49
C VAL A 46 -17.25 -8.71 -2.32
N GLU A 47 -18.37 -9.01 -2.97
CA GLU A 47 -18.54 -10.18 -3.86
C GLU A 47 -18.29 -11.52 -3.14
N LEU A 48 -18.71 -11.63 -1.90
CA LEU A 48 -18.75 -12.88 -1.16
C LEU A 48 -20.18 -13.40 -1.10
N PRO A 49 -20.40 -14.73 -1.20
CA PRO A 49 -21.72 -15.34 -1.05
C PRO A 49 -22.32 -15.05 0.34
N GLU A 50 -23.62 -14.82 0.41
CA GLU A 50 -24.30 -14.49 1.67
C GLU A 50 -24.30 -15.65 2.69
N ASP A 51 -24.28 -16.89 2.21
CA ASP A 51 -24.19 -18.08 3.06
C ASP A 51 -22.87 -18.16 3.85
N PHE A 52 -21.84 -17.37 3.45
CA PHE A 52 -20.59 -17.28 4.18
C PHE A 52 -20.74 -16.63 5.57
N LYS A 53 -21.84 -15.89 5.80
CA LYS A 53 -22.10 -15.24 7.10
C LYS A 53 -22.02 -16.17 8.30
N ASP A 54 -22.35 -17.46 8.11
CA ASP A 54 -22.35 -18.45 9.18
C ASP A 54 -21.07 -19.29 9.24
N ARG A 55 -20.12 -19.08 8.33
CA ARG A 55 -18.79 -19.72 8.31
C ARG A 55 -17.84 -19.06 9.33
N TYR A 56 -16.73 -19.76 9.56
CA TYR A 56 -15.59 -19.24 10.32
C TYR A 56 -14.46 -18.83 9.38
N PRO A 57 -13.58 -17.89 9.76
CA PRO A 57 -12.47 -17.43 8.91
C PRO A 57 -11.54 -18.55 8.43
N HIS A 58 -11.33 -19.57 9.26
CA HIS A 58 -10.46 -20.70 8.90
C HIS A 58 -11.01 -21.56 7.75
N ASN A 59 -12.31 -21.46 7.46
CA ASN A 59 -12.97 -22.17 6.35
C ASN A 59 -12.99 -21.32 5.05
N MET A 60 -12.18 -20.26 4.98
CA MET A 60 -12.12 -19.33 3.84
C MET A 60 -10.73 -19.35 3.21
N SER A 61 -10.65 -19.13 1.89
CA SER A 61 -9.37 -18.90 1.20
C SER A 61 -8.72 -17.55 1.60
N GLY A 62 -7.43 -17.34 1.27
CA GLY A 62 -6.73 -16.08 1.53
C GLY A 62 -7.45 -14.87 0.94
N GLY A 63 -7.83 -14.93 -0.34
CA GLY A 63 -8.56 -13.87 -1.01
C GLY A 63 -9.97 -13.62 -0.44
N GLN A 64 -10.65 -14.68 0.02
CA GLN A 64 -11.94 -14.54 0.70
C GLN A 64 -11.78 -13.85 2.07
N ARG A 65 -10.74 -14.22 2.83
CA ARG A 65 -10.42 -13.51 4.08
C ARG A 65 -10.05 -12.05 3.84
N GLN A 66 -9.34 -11.76 2.75
CA GLN A 66 -9.02 -10.38 2.39
C GLN A 66 -10.28 -9.57 2.07
N ARG A 67 -11.20 -10.12 1.29
CA ARG A 67 -12.51 -9.49 1.02
C ARG A 67 -13.30 -9.27 2.32
N LEU A 68 -13.27 -10.22 3.24
CA LEU A 68 -13.88 -10.07 4.56
C LEU A 68 -13.27 -8.90 5.35
N GLY A 69 -11.94 -8.75 5.33
CA GLY A 69 -11.23 -7.62 5.93
C GLY A 69 -11.62 -6.28 5.33
N ILE A 70 -11.78 -6.22 4.02
CA ILE A 70 -12.29 -5.03 3.31
C ILE A 70 -13.73 -4.73 3.73
N ALA A 71 -14.62 -5.74 3.77
CA ALA A 71 -16.01 -5.55 4.23
C ALA A 71 -16.08 -4.98 5.66
N ARG A 72 -15.27 -5.53 6.59
CA ARG A 72 -15.17 -5.04 7.95
C ARG A 72 -14.67 -3.59 8.01
N ALA A 73 -13.65 -3.26 7.22
CA ALA A 73 -13.10 -1.91 7.18
C ALA A 73 -14.11 -0.87 6.63
N LEU A 74 -14.98 -1.30 5.71
CA LEU A 74 -15.99 -0.46 5.06
C LEU A 74 -17.34 -0.44 5.80
N SER A 75 -17.54 -1.27 6.80
CA SER A 75 -18.83 -1.38 7.53
C SER A 75 -19.28 -0.05 8.13
N LEU A 76 -18.35 0.80 8.55
CA LEU A 76 -18.60 2.15 9.12
C LEU A 76 -18.66 3.27 8.07
N GLU A 77 -18.67 2.93 6.78
CA GLU A 77 -18.69 3.88 5.65
C GLU A 77 -17.61 5.00 5.77
N PRO A 78 -16.34 4.63 5.99
CA PRO A 78 -15.28 5.61 6.19
C PRO A 78 -14.98 6.39 4.90
N LYS A 79 -14.57 7.66 5.04
CA LYS A 79 -14.08 8.48 3.93
C LYS A 79 -12.66 8.09 3.51
N ILE A 80 -11.85 7.59 4.44
CA ILE A 80 -10.45 7.19 4.22
C ILE A 80 -10.25 5.78 4.73
N VAL A 81 -9.62 4.93 3.91
CA VAL A 81 -9.22 3.56 4.27
C VAL A 81 -7.73 3.40 4.08
N VAL A 82 -7.04 2.97 5.12
CA VAL A 82 -5.63 2.59 5.05
C VAL A 82 -5.56 1.11 4.65
N CYS A 83 -4.87 0.83 3.56
CA CYS A 83 -4.55 -0.51 3.06
C CYS A 83 -3.06 -0.77 3.31
N ASP A 84 -2.75 -1.54 4.35
CA ASP A 84 -1.38 -1.87 4.72
C ASP A 84 -1.01 -3.23 4.14
N GLU A 85 -0.24 -3.20 3.06
CA GLU A 85 0.15 -4.38 2.26
C GLU A 85 -1.02 -5.35 1.95
N ALA A 86 -2.20 -4.79 1.72
CA ALA A 86 -3.46 -5.54 1.63
C ALA A 86 -3.52 -6.61 0.52
N THR A 87 -2.52 -6.69 -0.34
CA THR A 87 -2.47 -7.64 -1.47
C THR A 87 -1.19 -8.47 -1.52
N SER A 88 -0.20 -8.20 -0.66
CA SER A 88 1.15 -8.81 -0.74
C SER A 88 1.19 -10.33 -0.49
N ALA A 89 0.25 -10.86 0.28
CA ALA A 89 0.17 -12.28 0.62
C ALA A 89 -0.70 -13.10 -0.36
N LEU A 90 -1.14 -12.50 -1.47
CA LEU A 90 -2.06 -13.12 -2.42
C LEU A 90 -1.32 -13.48 -3.72
N ASP A 91 -1.78 -14.51 -4.42
CA ASP A 91 -1.36 -14.79 -5.78
C ASP A 91 -1.81 -13.67 -6.75
N VAL A 92 -1.11 -13.51 -7.88
CA VAL A 92 -1.31 -12.42 -8.83
C VAL A 92 -2.77 -12.31 -9.30
N SER A 93 -3.42 -13.45 -9.56
CA SER A 93 -4.79 -13.47 -10.07
C SER A 93 -5.82 -13.02 -9.03
N VAL A 94 -5.59 -13.34 -7.77
CA VAL A 94 -6.43 -12.90 -6.64
C VAL A 94 -6.14 -11.43 -6.32
N GLN A 95 -4.87 -11.00 -6.39
CA GLN A 95 -4.47 -9.61 -6.23
C GLN A 95 -5.18 -8.69 -7.22
N GLU A 96 -5.19 -9.05 -8.52
CA GLU A 96 -5.91 -8.32 -9.56
C GLU A 96 -7.39 -8.11 -9.20
N LYS A 97 -8.10 -9.19 -8.83
CA LYS A 97 -9.51 -9.12 -8.44
C LYS A 97 -9.77 -8.26 -7.19
N ILE A 98 -8.85 -8.24 -6.23
CA ILE A 98 -8.95 -7.36 -5.06
C ILE A 98 -8.74 -5.90 -5.46
N CYS A 99 -7.80 -5.62 -6.37
CA CYS A 99 -7.57 -4.27 -6.88
C CYS A 99 -8.79 -3.75 -7.67
N GLU A 100 -9.37 -4.57 -8.55
CA GLU A 100 -10.60 -4.23 -9.26
C GLU A 100 -11.76 -3.92 -8.30
N LEU A 101 -11.92 -4.75 -7.26
CA LEU A 101 -12.91 -4.53 -6.21
C LEU A 101 -12.70 -3.17 -5.51
N LEU A 102 -11.45 -2.85 -5.11
CA LEU A 102 -11.13 -1.58 -4.45
C LEU A 102 -11.39 -0.38 -5.36
N VAL A 103 -11.01 -0.46 -6.64
CA VAL A 103 -11.28 0.60 -7.63
C VAL A 103 -12.78 0.80 -7.84
N ARG A 104 -13.56 -0.27 -7.94
CA ARG A 104 -15.02 -0.19 -8.05
C ARG A 104 -15.62 0.48 -6.82
N LEU A 105 -15.26 0.04 -5.61
CA LEU A 105 -15.76 0.60 -4.36
C LEU A 105 -15.34 2.07 -4.18
N GLN A 106 -14.15 2.46 -4.65
CA GLN A 106 -13.72 3.86 -4.68
C GLN A 106 -14.68 4.72 -5.50
N LYS A 107 -15.00 4.28 -6.71
CA LYS A 107 -15.90 5.00 -7.62
C LYS A 107 -17.34 5.09 -7.10
N GLU A 108 -17.85 3.97 -6.56
CA GLU A 108 -19.23 3.88 -6.07
C GLU A 108 -19.44 4.67 -4.76
N LYS A 109 -18.46 4.70 -3.87
CA LYS A 109 -18.59 5.23 -2.50
C LYS A 109 -17.77 6.51 -2.24
N GLY A 110 -16.96 6.96 -3.19
CA GLY A 110 -16.12 8.15 -3.01
C GLY A 110 -15.03 7.99 -1.94
N ILE A 111 -14.49 6.79 -1.77
CA ILE A 111 -13.50 6.46 -0.73
C ILE A 111 -12.11 6.93 -1.18
N THR A 112 -11.33 7.50 -0.26
CA THR A 112 -9.91 7.73 -0.44
C THR A 112 -9.12 6.58 0.15
N TYR A 113 -8.22 5.96 -0.62
CA TYR A 113 -7.30 4.94 -0.12
C TYR A 113 -5.92 5.52 0.16
N LEU A 114 -5.37 5.20 1.33
CA LEU A 114 -3.95 5.31 1.62
C LEU A 114 -3.36 3.90 1.47
N PHE A 115 -2.64 3.67 0.37
CA PHE A 115 -2.09 2.37 0.01
C PHE A 115 -0.61 2.28 0.42
N ILE A 116 -0.27 1.37 1.33
CA ILE A 116 1.12 1.04 1.67
C ILE A 116 1.46 -0.24 0.93
N CYS A 117 2.47 -0.19 0.07
CA CYS A 117 2.78 -1.26 -0.85
C CYS A 117 4.26 -1.24 -1.24
N HIS A 118 4.85 -2.40 -1.48
CA HIS A 118 6.19 -2.55 -2.04
C HIS A 118 6.18 -2.95 -3.53
N ASP A 119 5.01 -3.26 -4.09
CA ASP A 119 4.84 -3.55 -5.52
C ASP A 119 4.66 -2.25 -6.32
N LEU A 120 5.76 -1.82 -6.96
CA LEU A 120 5.78 -0.58 -7.73
C LEU A 120 4.92 -0.64 -8.99
N GLY A 121 4.73 -1.81 -9.58
CA GLY A 121 3.83 -1.99 -10.73
C GLY A 121 2.39 -1.71 -10.35
N LEU A 122 1.97 -2.22 -9.20
CA LEU A 122 0.65 -1.97 -8.64
C LEU A 122 0.45 -0.49 -8.27
N VAL A 123 1.47 0.12 -7.65
CA VAL A 123 1.45 1.56 -7.30
C VAL A 123 1.26 2.42 -8.55
N ASP A 124 2.01 2.15 -9.62
CA ASP A 124 1.95 2.91 -10.87
C ASP A 124 0.60 2.75 -11.59
N LEU A 125 -0.07 1.63 -11.39
CA LEU A 125 -1.38 1.34 -11.98
C LEU A 125 -2.55 1.96 -11.22
N MET A 126 -2.51 1.93 -9.87
CA MET A 126 -3.65 2.26 -9.03
C MET A 126 -3.58 3.64 -8.38
N CYS A 127 -2.37 4.15 -8.11
CA CYS A 127 -2.23 5.34 -7.28
C CYS A 127 -2.23 6.62 -8.11
N HIS A 128 -2.97 7.62 -7.62
CA HIS A 128 -3.00 8.95 -8.24
C HIS A 128 -1.85 9.84 -7.77
N GLN A 129 -1.32 9.56 -6.59
CA GLN A 129 -0.22 10.27 -5.94
C GLN A 129 0.65 9.25 -5.24
N ILE A 130 1.96 9.43 -5.26
CA ILE A 130 2.92 8.46 -4.75
C ILE A 130 3.92 9.16 -3.84
N ALA A 131 4.10 8.64 -2.62
CA ALA A 131 5.15 9.05 -1.71
C ALA A 131 6.16 7.89 -1.55
N VAL A 132 7.40 8.09 -1.96
CA VAL A 132 8.48 7.12 -1.78
C VAL A 132 9.15 7.38 -0.44
N MET A 133 9.18 6.37 0.41
CA MET A 133 9.78 6.45 1.75
C MET A 133 11.06 5.63 1.84
N TYR A 134 12.07 6.18 2.52
CA TYR A 134 13.30 5.49 2.88
C TYR A 134 13.68 5.79 4.33
N LEU A 135 13.82 4.78 5.16
CA LEU A 135 14.14 4.89 6.59
C LEU A 135 13.30 5.98 7.30
N GLY A 136 11.98 5.92 7.17
CA GLY A 136 11.05 6.85 7.81
C GLY A 136 11.00 8.27 7.20
N ASN A 137 11.74 8.54 6.12
CA ASN A 137 11.75 9.84 5.45
C ASN A 137 11.10 9.74 4.08
N ILE A 138 10.25 10.71 3.72
CA ILE A 138 9.77 10.88 2.35
C ILE A 138 10.93 11.45 1.53
N VAL A 139 11.41 10.68 0.56
CA VAL A 139 12.53 11.06 -0.32
C VAL A 139 12.04 11.58 -1.66
N GLU A 140 10.83 11.21 -2.06
CA GLU A 140 10.21 11.70 -3.29
C GLU A 140 8.68 11.67 -3.14
N TYR A 141 8.00 12.68 -3.67
CA TYR A 141 6.56 12.73 -3.79
C TYR A 141 6.20 13.08 -5.24
N ILE A 142 5.38 12.23 -5.84
CA ILE A 142 4.94 12.33 -7.23
C ILE A 142 3.44 12.60 -7.23
N GLY A 143 3.06 13.77 -7.74
CA GLY A 143 1.69 14.25 -7.75
C GLY A 143 0.82 13.61 -8.84
N TYR A 144 -0.43 14.05 -8.87
CA TYR A 144 -1.48 13.55 -9.76
C TYR A 144 -1.08 13.59 -11.26
N GLY A 145 -1.46 12.52 -11.97
CA GLY A 145 -1.23 12.40 -13.42
C GLY A 145 0.18 12.03 -13.83
N ARG A 146 1.06 11.72 -12.87
CA ARG A 146 2.45 11.33 -13.07
C ARG A 146 2.67 9.86 -12.69
N ARG A 147 3.70 9.24 -13.29
CA ARG A 147 4.05 7.84 -13.05
C ARG A 147 5.45 7.70 -12.46
N ILE A 148 5.59 6.85 -11.45
CA ILE A 148 6.89 6.56 -10.85
C ILE A 148 7.84 5.87 -11.83
N SER A 149 7.30 5.06 -12.75
CA SER A 149 8.07 4.32 -13.76
C SER A 149 8.83 5.20 -14.74
N THR A 150 8.30 6.38 -15.04
CA THR A 150 8.86 7.31 -16.04
C THR A 150 9.45 8.57 -15.43
N GLU A 151 8.96 9.01 -14.27
CA GLU A 151 9.28 10.31 -13.70
C GLU A 151 10.07 10.26 -12.39
N GLY A 152 10.34 9.07 -11.84
CA GLY A 152 11.15 8.91 -10.62
C GLY A 152 12.53 9.57 -10.76
N MET A 153 12.86 10.51 -9.90
CA MET A 153 14.08 11.34 -9.97
C MET A 153 15.09 10.99 -8.89
N HIS A 154 14.61 10.67 -7.67
CA HIS A 154 15.51 10.34 -6.56
C HIS A 154 16.34 9.06 -6.87
N PRO A 155 17.64 9.02 -6.56
CA PRO A 155 18.47 7.83 -6.82
C PRO A 155 17.91 6.52 -6.22
N TYR A 156 17.28 6.58 -5.06
CA TYR A 156 16.59 5.43 -4.46
C TYR A 156 15.39 4.97 -5.28
N THR A 157 14.54 5.90 -5.73
CA THR A 157 13.39 5.59 -6.60
C THR A 157 13.85 4.93 -7.90
N LYS A 158 14.91 5.46 -8.50
CA LYS A 158 15.51 4.87 -9.72
C LYS A 158 16.05 3.46 -9.46
N ALA A 159 16.66 3.24 -8.30
CA ALA A 159 17.17 1.92 -7.94
C ALA A 159 16.02 0.92 -7.69
N LEU A 160 14.95 1.35 -7.02
CA LEU A 160 13.72 0.55 -6.85
C LEU A 160 13.13 0.16 -8.21
N MET A 161 13.00 1.12 -9.14
CA MET A 161 12.46 0.85 -10.48
C MET A 161 13.35 -0.10 -11.31
N LYS A 162 14.67 -0.06 -11.11
CA LYS A 162 15.58 -1.01 -11.76
C LYS A 162 15.43 -2.44 -11.22
N SER A 163 15.03 -2.60 -9.95
CA SER A 163 14.83 -3.91 -9.31
C SER A 163 13.49 -4.57 -9.66
N VAL A 164 12.55 -3.83 -10.25
CA VAL A 164 11.32 -4.40 -10.81
C VAL A 164 11.68 -5.27 -12.00
N PHE A 165 11.38 -6.57 -11.92
CA PHE A 165 11.61 -7.50 -13.01
C PHE A 165 10.79 -7.06 -14.24
N LYS A 166 11.50 -6.68 -15.34
CA LYS A 166 10.87 -6.45 -16.62
C LYS A 166 10.60 -7.81 -17.28
N VAL A 167 9.44 -7.97 -17.89
CA VAL A 167 9.07 -9.16 -18.65
C VAL A 167 10.08 -9.43 -19.79
N ASP A 168 10.77 -8.37 -20.26
CA ASP A 168 11.77 -8.41 -21.35
C ASP A 168 13.22 -8.56 -20.85
N PHE A 169 13.44 -9.25 -19.74
CA PHE A 169 14.79 -9.48 -19.20
C PHE A 169 15.61 -10.31 -20.18
N LYS A 170 16.71 -9.72 -20.70
CA LYS A 170 17.61 -10.44 -21.61
C LYS A 170 18.53 -11.38 -20.83
N PRO A 171 18.69 -12.65 -21.25
CA PRO A 171 19.64 -13.55 -20.61
C PRO A 171 21.05 -12.93 -20.58
N GLY A 172 21.62 -12.81 -19.38
CA GLY A 172 22.94 -12.21 -19.16
C GLY A 172 22.95 -10.76 -18.69
N GLU A 173 21.81 -10.09 -18.61
CA GLU A 173 21.70 -8.77 -17.99
C GLU A 173 21.86 -8.89 -16.47
N LYS A 174 22.91 -8.29 -15.90
CA LYS A 174 23.15 -8.33 -14.45
C LYS A 174 22.21 -7.36 -13.75
N ILE A 175 21.43 -7.87 -12.81
CA ILE A 175 20.77 -7.02 -11.82
C ILE A 175 21.87 -6.52 -10.89
N GLU A 176 22.19 -5.23 -10.95
CA GLU A 176 23.06 -4.60 -9.97
C GLU A 176 22.28 -4.44 -8.67
N PRO A 177 22.51 -5.28 -7.65
CA PRO A 177 21.88 -5.08 -6.35
C PRO A 177 22.35 -3.74 -5.79
N LEU A 178 21.51 -3.08 -5.00
CA LEU A 178 21.95 -1.94 -4.20
C LEU A 178 23.04 -2.44 -3.25
N GLU A 179 24.32 -2.17 -3.58
CA GLU A 179 25.47 -2.55 -2.80
C GLU A 179 25.43 -1.82 -1.45
N SER A 180 25.60 -2.55 -0.38
CA SER A 180 25.70 -2.18 1.03
C SER A 180 24.47 -2.51 1.88
N GLU A 181 24.75 -2.78 3.17
CA GLU A 181 23.74 -3.05 4.18
C GLU A 181 22.82 -1.84 4.39
N ILE A 182 21.56 -2.12 4.71
CA ILE A 182 20.61 -1.07 5.06
C ILE A 182 21.01 -0.51 6.42
N PRO A 183 21.26 0.80 6.57
CA PRO A 183 21.53 1.40 7.87
C PRO A 183 20.42 1.11 8.87
N SER A 184 20.79 1.03 10.15
CA SER A 184 19.80 0.87 11.20
C SER A 184 18.82 2.06 11.20
N PRO A 185 17.51 1.82 11.24
CA PRO A 185 16.54 2.91 11.39
C PRO A 185 16.63 3.63 12.73
N LEU A 186 17.34 3.04 13.72
CA LEU A 186 17.58 3.63 15.04
C LEU A 186 18.83 4.53 15.08
N ASP A 187 19.70 4.43 14.07
CA ASP A 187 20.92 5.24 13.95
C ASP A 187 21.01 5.85 12.56
N LEU A 188 20.18 6.86 12.33
CA LEU A 188 20.11 7.54 11.05
C LEU A 188 21.32 8.46 10.84
N PRO A 189 21.91 8.49 9.64
CA PRO A 189 23.00 9.40 9.32
C PRO A 189 22.55 10.88 9.43
N LYS A 190 23.46 11.78 9.84
CA LYS A 190 23.17 13.22 9.99
C LYS A 190 22.73 13.88 8.66
N GLY A 191 23.26 13.39 7.55
CA GLY A 191 22.95 13.91 6.21
C GLY A 191 21.81 13.18 5.51
N CYS A 192 21.98 12.92 4.21
CA CYS A 192 21.01 12.19 3.41
C CYS A 192 20.84 10.76 3.93
N PRO A 193 19.63 10.28 4.21
CA PRO A 193 19.41 8.91 4.69
C PRO A 193 19.93 7.84 3.73
N PHE A 194 19.92 8.13 2.42
CA PHE A 194 20.34 7.20 1.37
C PHE A 194 21.84 7.28 1.03
N GLN A 195 22.63 8.14 1.69
CA GLN A 195 24.03 8.45 1.35
C GLN A 195 24.94 7.22 1.22
N SER A 196 24.82 6.24 2.11
CA SER A 196 25.68 5.04 2.14
C SER A 196 25.43 4.08 0.96
N ARG A 197 24.26 4.16 0.34
CA ARG A 197 23.81 3.29 -0.77
C ARG A 197 23.66 4.05 -2.10
N CYS A 198 23.97 5.35 -2.09
CA CYS A 198 23.82 6.21 -3.26
C CYS A 198 25.11 6.21 -4.10
N GLY A 199 25.07 5.62 -5.30
CA GLY A 199 26.21 5.68 -6.23
C GLY A 199 26.55 7.10 -6.74
N GLN A 200 25.71 8.10 -6.42
CA GLN A 200 25.88 9.51 -6.78
C GLN A 200 26.04 10.40 -5.51
N CYS A 201 26.55 9.81 -4.43
CA CYS A 201 26.72 10.53 -3.15
C CYS A 201 27.76 11.65 -3.30
N MET A 202 27.37 12.88 -2.89
CA MET A 202 28.23 14.06 -2.84
C MET A 202 28.68 14.34 -1.40
N GLU A 203 29.71 15.16 -1.19
CA GLU A 203 30.21 15.52 0.15
C GLU A 203 29.10 16.13 1.03
N ILE A 204 28.30 17.03 0.47
CA ILE A 204 27.15 17.64 1.17
C ILE A 204 26.14 16.60 1.67
N CYS A 205 25.99 15.46 0.98
CA CYS A 205 25.05 14.41 1.40
C CYS A 205 25.44 13.76 2.73
N ARG A 206 26.72 13.87 3.14
CA ARG A 206 27.23 13.28 4.37
C ARG A 206 26.87 14.10 5.61
N SER A 207 26.73 15.41 5.46
CA SER A 207 26.59 16.36 6.57
C SER A 207 25.22 17.04 6.61
N VAL A 208 24.58 17.25 5.47
CA VAL A 208 23.33 18.01 5.36
C VAL A 208 22.20 17.10 4.85
N LYS A 209 21.10 17.06 5.60
CA LYS A 209 19.88 16.36 5.17
C LYS A 209 19.22 17.16 4.05
N PRO A 210 18.94 16.56 2.87
CA PRO A 210 18.25 17.27 1.80
C PRO A 210 16.78 17.55 2.18
N GLU A 211 16.34 18.75 1.89
CA GLU A 211 14.94 19.14 2.02
C GLU A 211 14.10 18.60 0.85
N LEU A 212 12.85 18.28 1.14
CA LEU A 212 11.87 17.92 0.11
C LEU A 212 11.45 19.20 -0.63
N LYS A 213 11.95 19.40 -1.85
CA LYS A 213 11.70 20.61 -2.67
C LYS A 213 10.96 20.25 -3.94
N GLU A 214 10.07 21.14 -4.35
CA GLU A 214 9.39 21.02 -5.64
C GLU A 214 10.39 21.26 -6.76
N VAL A 215 10.53 20.30 -7.66
CA VAL A 215 11.47 20.33 -8.78
C VAL A 215 10.76 20.59 -10.12
N VAL A 216 9.52 20.14 -10.22
CA VAL A 216 8.56 20.50 -11.26
C VAL A 216 7.16 20.52 -10.62
N PRO A 217 6.17 21.22 -11.19
CA PRO A 217 4.85 21.36 -10.56
C PRO A 217 4.27 20.03 -10.08
N GLY A 218 3.99 19.93 -8.78
CA GLY A 218 3.45 18.73 -8.13
C GLY A 218 4.44 17.58 -7.91
N HIS A 219 5.74 17.76 -8.18
CA HIS A 219 6.75 16.73 -7.97
C HIS A 219 7.86 17.25 -7.04
N PHE A 220 8.03 16.62 -5.91
CA PHE A 220 8.96 17.03 -4.86
C PHE A 220 10.03 15.95 -4.65
N VAL A 221 11.29 16.37 -4.49
CA VAL A 221 12.42 15.46 -4.33
C VAL A 221 13.34 15.95 -3.21
N ALA A 222 13.72 15.05 -2.30
CA ALA A 222 14.70 15.32 -1.24
C ALA A 222 16.09 14.83 -1.66
N CYS A 223 16.73 15.52 -2.61
CA CYS A 223 18.04 15.14 -3.14
C CYS A 223 18.87 16.37 -3.55
N HIS A 224 20.07 16.52 -3.01
CA HIS A 224 20.96 17.63 -3.37
C HIS A 224 21.35 17.65 -4.85
N LEU A 225 21.55 16.45 -5.46
CA LEU A 225 21.89 16.33 -6.87
C LEU A 225 20.75 16.82 -7.79
N VAL A 226 19.51 16.53 -7.40
CA VAL A 226 18.33 16.94 -8.19
C VAL A 226 18.01 18.39 -7.95
N ASN A 227 18.00 18.83 -6.69
CA ASN A 227 17.68 20.21 -6.29
C ASN A 227 18.70 21.25 -6.79
N GLY A 228 19.93 20.85 -7.13
CA GLY A 228 20.95 21.73 -7.68
C GLY A 228 20.90 21.87 -9.22
N LYS A 229 19.96 21.19 -9.89
CA LYS A 229 19.78 21.24 -11.34
C LYS A 229 18.62 22.13 -11.78
N PHE A 230 17.80 22.61 -10.83
CA PHE A 230 16.61 23.42 -11.07
C PHE A 230 16.62 24.69 -10.24
#